data_cc39f82dde96493b1d4e273faf7f5f8b
#
_entry.id   cc39f82dde96493b1d4e273faf7f5f8b
#
_cell.length_a   1.000
_cell.length_b   1.000
_cell.length_c   1.000
_cell.angle_alpha   90.00
_cell.angle_beta   90.00
_cell.angle_gamma   90.00
#
_symmetry.space_group_name_H-M   'P 1'
#
loop_
_entity.id
_entity.type
_entity.pdbx_description
1 polymer ?
#
loop_
_entity_poly.entity_id
_entity_poly.type
_entity_poly.pdbx_seq_one_letter_code
_entity_poly.pdbx_strand_id
1 'polypeptide(L)'
;MKHDFDIVVIGAGMVGAATAGLLASGNESLRIGLVEAREPKAPDPDPASFPGLRVSAISRASQRVLEACSVWDALTEAGVSPYREMRVWDADAEPFGHGSIHFDSAELGLSCLGHIIDNGLIQWALWRHLMEHPRVTVVCPARLTELELDEDRALLRLDDGQRLKAALVVGADGSSSPSRKLAGIEADGKSYQQSAVVCHIGTEASHRETAWQRFLID
;
A
#
# COMPACT_ATOMS: atom_id res chain seq x y z
N MET A 1 -28.58 17.83 -3.76
CA MET A 1 -27.52 18.84 -4.06
C MET A 1 -26.44 18.17 -4.88
N LYS A 2 -25.81 18.91 -5.80
CA LYS A 2 -24.75 18.30 -6.66
C LYS A 2 -23.46 18.18 -5.84
N HIS A 3 -22.90 16.97 -5.74
CA HIS A 3 -21.55 16.74 -5.17
C HIS A 3 -20.50 17.02 -6.26
N ASP A 4 -19.30 17.42 -5.84
CA ASP A 4 -18.16 17.55 -6.74
C ASP A 4 -17.63 16.15 -7.09
N PHE A 5 -17.61 15.25 -6.09
CA PHE A 5 -17.20 13.85 -6.19
C PHE A 5 -18.25 12.93 -5.58
N ASP A 6 -18.33 11.74 -6.07
CA ASP A 6 -19.11 10.69 -5.43
C ASP A 6 -18.32 10.11 -4.25
N ILE A 7 -17.00 9.97 -4.41
CA ILE A 7 -16.08 9.50 -3.36
C ILE A 7 -14.84 10.40 -3.33
N VAL A 8 -14.40 10.78 -2.13
CA VAL A 8 -13.08 11.38 -1.90
C VAL A 8 -12.24 10.44 -1.06
N VAL A 9 -11.07 10.07 -1.56
CA VAL A 9 -10.06 9.28 -0.85
C VAL A 9 -8.98 10.23 -0.32
N ILE A 10 -8.70 10.17 0.99
CA ILE A 10 -7.68 10.97 1.65
C ILE A 10 -6.45 10.12 1.89
N GLY A 11 -5.34 10.50 1.26
CA GLY A 11 -4.07 9.79 1.28
C GLY A 11 -3.87 8.91 0.04
N ALA A 12 -2.77 9.14 -0.68
CA ALA A 12 -2.33 8.34 -1.84
C ALA A 12 -1.14 7.41 -1.49
N GLY A 13 -1.11 6.90 -0.27
CA GLY A 13 -0.29 5.74 0.06
C GLY A 13 -0.78 4.51 -0.72
N MET A 14 -0.07 3.38 -0.66
CA MET A 14 -0.44 2.15 -1.39
C MET A 14 -1.91 1.78 -1.22
N VAL A 15 -2.45 1.90 0.01
CA VAL A 15 -3.85 1.54 0.30
C VAL A 15 -4.84 2.50 -0.34
N GLY A 16 -4.64 3.82 -0.16
CA GLY A 16 -5.56 4.81 -0.71
C GLY A 16 -5.52 4.86 -2.24
N ALA A 17 -4.33 4.78 -2.82
CA ALA A 17 -4.18 4.73 -4.28
C ALA A 17 -4.80 3.46 -4.88
N ALA A 18 -4.59 2.27 -4.26
CA ALA A 18 -5.24 1.04 -4.68
C ALA A 18 -6.77 1.12 -4.53
N THR A 19 -7.26 1.73 -3.45
CA THR A 19 -8.71 1.94 -3.26
C THR A 19 -9.29 2.82 -4.37
N ALA A 20 -8.65 3.95 -4.67
CA ALA A 20 -9.08 4.82 -5.77
C ALA A 20 -9.05 4.09 -7.13
N GLY A 21 -8.01 3.28 -7.37
CA GLY A 21 -7.87 2.48 -8.58
C GLY A 21 -8.96 1.44 -8.74
N LEU A 22 -9.26 0.68 -7.70
CA LEU A 22 -10.34 -0.31 -7.70
C LEU A 22 -11.72 0.33 -7.91
N LEU A 23 -12.01 1.44 -7.25
CA LEU A 23 -13.26 2.17 -7.41
C LEU A 23 -13.40 2.70 -8.84
N ALA A 24 -12.32 3.23 -9.40
CA ALA A 24 -12.31 3.73 -10.77
C ALA A 24 -12.46 2.61 -11.79
N SER A 25 -11.87 1.44 -11.58
CA SER A 25 -11.99 0.29 -12.48
C SER A 25 -13.34 -0.41 -12.36
N GLY A 26 -13.93 -0.44 -11.17
CA GLY A 26 -15.14 -1.20 -10.87
C GLY A 26 -16.45 -0.54 -11.30
N ASN A 27 -16.50 0.79 -11.46
CA ASN A 27 -17.72 1.53 -11.79
C ASN A 27 -17.43 2.75 -12.64
N GLU A 28 -17.94 2.73 -13.87
CA GLU A 28 -17.71 3.78 -14.86
C GLU A 28 -18.41 5.13 -14.58
N SER A 29 -19.34 5.18 -13.66
CA SER A 29 -20.09 6.41 -13.33
C SER A 29 -19.51 7.21 -12.18
N LEU A 30 -18.57 6.64 -11.37
CA LEU A 30 -18.04 7.29 -10.19
C LEU A 30 -17.02 8.39 -10.55
N ARG A 31 -17.18 9.55 -9.91
CA ARG A 31 -16.20 10.65 -9.90
C ARG A 31 -15.44 10.56 -8.58
N ILE A 32 -14.14 10.37 -8.67
CA ILE A 32 -13.28 10.09 -7.50
C ILE A 32 -12.31 11.26 -7.34
N GLY A 33 -12.30 11.85 -6.14
CA GLY A 33 -11.25 12.76 -5.69
C GLY A 33 -10.18 11.98 -4.92
N LEU A 34 -8.91 12.22 -5.23
CA LEU A 34 -7.78 11.67 -4.46
C LEU A 34 -6.96 12.84 -3.92
N VAL A 35 -7.00 13.01 -2.60
CA VAL A 35 -6.27 14.10 -1.91
C VAL A 35 -4.99 13.55 -1.31
N GLU A 36 -3.86 14.17 -1.66
CA GLU A 36 -2.54 13.75 -1.16
C GLU A 36 -1.69 14.96 -0.74
N ALA A 37 -1.07 14.84 0.41
CA ALA A 37 -0.27 15.89 1.00
C ALA A 37 1.05 16.15 0.27
N ARG A 38 1.57 15.15 -0.43
CA ARG A 38 2.88 15.19 -1.07
C ARG A 38 2.96 14.21 -2.23
N GLU A 39 3.38 14.70 -3.37
CA GLU A 39 3.61 13.84 -4.52
C GLU A 39 4.62 12.72 -4.19
N PRO A 40 4.31 11.46 -4.52
CA PRO A 40 5.24 10.36 -4.39
C PRO A 40 6.50 10.59 -5.22
N LYS A 41 7.64 10.16 -4.71
CA LYS A 41 8.89 10.21 -5.46
C LYS A 41 8.91 9.12 -6.52
N ALA A 42 9.36 9.48 -7.73
CA ALA A 42 9.71 8.50 -8.73
C ALA A 42 10.83 7.58 -8.20
N PRO A 43 10.78 6.27 -8.48
CA PRO A 43 11.89 5.37 -8.19
C PRO A 43 13.12 5.80 -8.97
N ASP A 44 14.30 5.46 -8.43
CA ASP A 44 15.56 5.70 -9.12
C ASP A 44 15.58 4.89 -10.43
N PRO A 45 15.86 5.50 -11.57
CA PRO A 45 15.91 4.81 -12.84
C PRO A 45 17.16 3.90 -13.00
N ASP A 46 18.17 4.03 -12.14
CA ASP A 46 19.36 3.17 -12.17
C ASP A 46 19.02 1.77 -11.64
N PRO A 47 19.06 0.72 -12.49
CA PRO A 47 18.77 -0.64 -12.06
C PRO A 47 19.81 -1.19 -11.07
N ALA A 48 20.96 -0.56 -10.93
CA ALA A 48 21.97 -0.91 -9.93
C ALA A 48 21.71 -0.25 -8.57
N SER A 49 20.77 0.71 -8.49
CA SER A 49 20.40 1.32 -7.23
C SER A 49 19.67 0.31 -6.34
N PHE A 50 19.92 0.41 -5.03
CA PHE A 50 19.15 -0.38 -4.07
C PHE A 50 17.69 0.08 -4.09
N PRO A 51 16.72 -0.86 -3.95
CA PRO A 51 15.33 -0.51 -3.76
C PRO A 51 15.18 0.37 -2.51
N GLY A 52 14.06 1.06 -2.40
CA GLY A 52 13.74 1.82 -1.20
C GLY A 52 13.84 0.95 0.06
N LEU A 53 14.19 1.53 1.19
CA LEU A 53 14.43 0.81 2.44
C LEU A 53 13.23 -0.05 2.87
N ARG A 54 12.02 0.37 2.50
CA ARG A 54 10.79 -0.37 2.86
C ARG A 54 10.29 -1.20 1.70
N VAL A 55 10.32 -2.49 1.89
CA VAL A 55 9.71 -3.48 0.99
C VAL A 55 8.52 -4.15 1.69
N SER A 56 7.60 -4.69 0.90
CA SER A 56 6.46 -5.47 1.40
C SER A 56 6.39 -6.82 0.72
N ALA A 57 6.00 -7.83 1.48
CA ALA A 57 5.61 -9.13 0.96
C ALA A 57 4.17 -9.03 0.44
N ILE A 58 4.03 -8.95 -0.86
CA ILE A 58 2.75 -8.85 -1.55
C ILE A 58 2.21 -10.27 -1.76
N SER A 59 1.11 -10.58 -1.09
CA SER A 59 0.43 -11.87 -1.25
C SER A 59 -0.23 -11.99 -2.63
N ARG A 60 -0.61 -13.22 -3.01
CA ARG A 60 -1.38 -13.46 -4.24
C ARG A 60 -2.71 -12.69 -4.28
N ALA A 61 -3.34 -12.49 -3.12
CA ALA A 61 -4.55 -11.67 -3.03
C ALA A 61 -4.26 -10.19 -3.30
N SER A 62 -3.19 -9.64 -2.71
CA SER A 62 -2.76 -8.25 -2.96
C SER A 62 -2.29 -8.04 -4.39
N GLN A 63 -1.64 -9.05 -5.00
CA GLN A 63 -1.30 -9.03 -6.43
C GLN A 63 -2.54 -8.85 -7.30
N ARG A 64 -3.62 -9.60 -7.05
CA ARG A 64 -4.89 -9.45 -7.80
C ARG A 64 -5.49 -8.04 -7.68
N VAL A 65 -5.32 -7.39 -6.53
CA VAL A 65 -5.71 -5.99 -6.36
C VAL A 65 -4.90 -5.08 -7.29
N LEU A 66 -3.59 -5.27 -7.37
CA LEU A 66 -2.71 -4.49 -8.24
C LEU A 66 -2.96 -4.79 -9.74
N GLU A 67 -3.29 -6.03 -10.08
CA GLU A 67 -3.76 -6.43 -11.41
C GLU A 67 -5.06 -5.72 -11.79
N ALA A 68 -6.04 -5.70 -10.88
CA ALA A 68 -7.31 -5.01 -11.08
C ALA A 68 -7.15 -3.48 -11.18
N CYS A 69 -6.10 -2.91 -10.58
CA CYS A 69 -5.70 -1.53 -10.76
C CYS A 69 -4.86 -1.30 -12.04
N SER A 70 -4.63 -2.32 -12.88
CA SER A 70 -3.85 -2.25 -14.13
C SER A 70 -2.40 -1.75 -13.95
N VAL A 71 -1.77 -2.03 -12.80
CA VAL A 71 -0.38 -1.60 -12.50
C VAL A 71 0.60 -2.76 -12.37
N TRP A 72 0.12 -4.02 -12.42
CA TRP A 72 0.96 -5.18 -12.17
C TRP A 72 2.06 -5.36 -13.22
N ASP A 73 1.76 -5.15 -14.49
CA ASP A 73 2.74 -5.29 -15.58
C ASP A 73 3.88 -4.28 -15.42
N ALA A 74 3.56 -3.03 -15.10
CA ALA A 74 4.57 -1.99 -14.84
C ALA A 74 5.44 -2.32 -13.62
N LEU A 75 4.87 -2.96 -12.59
CA LEU A 75 5.64 -3.42 -11.43
C LEU A 75 6.58 -4.57 -11.80
N THR A 76 6.13 -5.52 -12.61
CA THR A 76 6.96 -6.64 -13.08
C THR A 76 8.10 -6.19 -13.98
N GLU A 77 7.88 -5.22 -14.84
CA GLU A 77 8.90 -4.62 -15.69
C GLU A 77 9.97 -3.87 -14.87
N ALA A 78 9.55 -3.19 -13.80
CA ALA A 78 10.46 -2.48 -12.90
C ALA A 78 11.25 -3.39 -11.95
N GLY A 79 10.80 -4.63 -11.77
CA GLY A 79 11.45 -5.67 -10.98
C GLY A 79 10.71 -6.01 -9.69
N VAL A 80 10.19 -7.23 -9.65
CA VAL A 80 9.62 -7.85 -8.45
C VAL A 80 10.41 -9.10 -8.10
N SER A 81 10.58 -9.39 -6.81
CA SER A 81 11.26 -10.60 -6.37
C SER A 81 10.25 -11.62 -5.86
N PRO A 82 9.98 -12.71 -6.60
CA PRO A 82 9.09 -13.76 -6.11
C PRO A 82 9.73 -14.48 -4.92
N TYR A 83 8.91 -14.92 -3.96
CA TYR A 83 9.32 -15.91 -2.98
C TYR A 83 8.44 -17.15 -3.11
N ARG A 84 9.09 -18.31 -3.19
CA ARG A 84 8.45 -19.61 -3.44
C ARG A 84 8.32 -20.41 -2.17
N GLU A 85 9.25 -20.18 -1.25
CA GLU A 85 9.28 -20.84 0.04
C GLU A 85 9.26 -19.82 1.18
N MET A 86 8.69 -20.23 2.30
CA MET A 86 8.83 -19.54 3.58
C MET A 86 9.15 -20.57 4.66
N ARG A 87 10.18 -20.29 5.44
CA ARG A 87 10.58 -21.11 6.59
C ARG A 87 10.53 -20.28 7.85
N VAL A 88 9.82 -20.79 8.81
CA VAL A 88 9.59 -20.12 10.09
C VAL A 88 9.99 -21.07 11.20
N TRP A 89 10.83 -20.64 12.13
CA TRP A 89 11.25 -21.48 13.25
C TRP A 89 11.50 -20.64 14.50
N ASP A 90 11.51 -21.28 15.65
CA ASP A 90 11.77 -20.69 16.94
C ASP A 90 13.27 -20.69 17.27
N ALA A 91 13.67 -19.92 18.30
CA ALA A 91 15.06 -19.78 18.74
C ALA A 91 15.75 -21.13 19.01
N ASP A 92 15.02 -22.07 19.60
CA ASP A 92 15.50 -23.40 20.01
C ASP A 92 15.35 -24.47 18.92
N ALA A 93 14.88 -24.08 17.72
CA ALA A 93 14.66 -24.99 16.60
C ALA A 93 15.65 -24.73 15.45
N GLU A 94 15.82 -25.75 14.61
CA GLU A 94 16.60 -25.64 13.37
C GLU A 94 15.69 -25.38 12.17
N PRO A 95 16.12 -24.63 11.15
CA PRO A 95 15.29 -24.26 10.00
C PRO A 95 14.76 -25.44 9.18
N PHE A 96 15.34 -26.63 9.34
CA PHE A 96 14.95 -27.87 8.67
C PHE A 96 14.60 -28.99 9.65
N GLY A 97 14.50 -28.69 10.94
CA GLY A 97 14.25 -29.66 12.01
C GLY A 97 12.84 -29.61 12.58
N HIS A 98 12.65 -30.35 13.68
CA HIS A 98 11.43 -30.26 14.47
C HIS A 98 11.25 -28.84 15.02
N GLY A 99 10.02 -28.34 15.03
CA GLY A 99 9.71 -26.98 15.48
C GLY A 99 9.86 -25.91 14.39
N SER A 100 10.09 -26.32 13.12
CA SER A 100 10.00 -25.42 11.98
C SER A 100 8.73 -25.63 11.17
N ILE A 101 8.20 -24.55 10.60
CA ILE A 101 7.10 -24.57 9.65
C ILE A 101 7.65 -24.22 8.27
N HIS A 102 7.30 -25.03 7.28
CA HIS A 102 7.68 -24.80 5.89
C HIS A 102 6.44 -24.60 5.04
N PHE A 103 6.42 -23.55 4.27
CA PHE A 103 5.44 -23.30 3.23
C PHE A 103 6.15 -23.37 1.89
N ASP A 104 5.64 -24.19 0.99
CA ASP A 104 6.16 -24.36 -0.37
C ASP A 104 5.04 -24.10 -1.37
N SER A 105 5.26 -23.20 -2.31
CA SER A 105 4.31 -22.89 -3.38
C SER A 105 4.02 -24.10 -4.27
N ALA A 106 4.99 -25.01 -4.43
CA ALA A 106 4.81 -26.21 -5.23
C ALA A 106 3.77 -27.18 -4.63
N GLU A 107 3.71 -27.30 -3.29
CA GLU A 107 2.70 -28.11 -2.60
C GLU A 107 1.28 -27.57 -2.82
N LEU A 108 1.16 -26.27 -3.10
CA LEU A 108 -0.10 -25.60 -3.39
C LEU A 108 -0.41 -25.51 -4.90
N GLY A 109 0.45 -26.04 -5.76
CA GLY A 109 0.34 -25.90 -7.21
C GLY A 109 0.47 -24.46 -7.70
N LEU A 110 1.17 -23.61 -6.95
CA LEU A 110 1.37 -22.19 -7.27
C LEU A 110 2.80 -21.94 -7.79
N SER A 111 2.95 -20.93 -8.64
CA SER A 111 4.27 -20.49 -9.12
C SER A 111 5.12 -19.82 -8.04
N CYS A 112 4.48 -19.16 -7.08
CA CYS A 112 5.11 -18.52 -5.93
C CYS A 112 4.06 -18.28 -4.83
N LEU A 113 4.51 -18.06 -3.60
CA LEU A 113 3.65 -17.66 -2.48
C LEU A 113 3.28 -16.16 -2.54
N GLY A 114 4.16 -15.36 -3.12
CA GLY A 114 3.99 -13.92 -3.28
C GLY A 114 5.26 -13.27 -3.82
N HIS A 115 5.32 -11.94 -3.68
CA HIS A 115 6.44 -11.14 -4.21
C HIS A 115 6.90 -10.12 -3.18
N ILE A 116 8.21 -9.91 -3.09
CA ILE A 116 8.78 -8.80 -2.34
C ILE A 116 8.92 -7.62 -3.31
N ILE A 117 8.30 -6.51 -2.96
CA ILE A 117 8.27 -5.32 -3.82
C ILE A 117 8.55 -4.08 -2.96
N ASP A 118 9.31 -3.13 -3.53
CA ASP A 118 9.51 -1.80 -2.94
C ASP A 118 8.18 -1.06 -2.78
N ASN A 119 7.93 -0.52 -1.60
CA ASN A 119 6.71 0.21 -1.30
C ASN A 119 6.58 1.50 -2.12
N GLY A 120 7.69 2.20 -2.37
CA GLY A 120 7.73 3.39 -3.20
C GLY A 120 7.39 3.08 -4.66
N LEU A 121 7.88 1.93 -5.17
CA LEU A 121 7.56 1.47 -6.52
C LEU A 121 6.05 1.18 -6.67
N ILE A 122 5.44 0.49 -5.71
CA ILE A 122 3.99 0.23 -5.74
C ILE A 122 3.21 1.55 -5.71
N GLN A 123 3.57 2.45 -4.79
CA GLN A 123 2.91 3.74 -4.67
C GLN A 123 3.05 4.56 -5.95
N TRP A 124 4.25 4.60 -6.54
CA TRP A 124 4.52 5.32 -7.78
C TRP A 124 3.74 4.77 -8.97
N ALA A 125 3.68 3.45 -9.15
CA ALA A 125 2.95 2.81 -10.23
C ALA A 125 1.44 3.15 -10.14
N LEU A 126 0.85 3.02 -8.95
CA LEU A 126 -0.54 3.40 -8.70
C LEU A 126 -0.77 4.90 -8.94
N TRP A 127 0.11 5.75 -8.43
CA TRP A 127 0.03 7.20 -8.62
C TRP A 127 0.03 7.59 -10.10
N ARG A 128 0.98 7.07 -10.87
CA ARG A 128 1.09 7.33 -12.31
C ARG A 128 -0.18 6.92 -13.05
N HIS A 129 -0.69 5.73 -12.76
CA HIS A 129 -1.94 5.25 -13.35
C HIS A 129 -3.12 6.17 -13.03
N LEU A 130 -3.25 6.61 -11.78
CA LEU A 130 -4.36 7.45 -11.33
C LEU A 130 -4.29 8.88 -11.88
N MET A 131 -3.11 9.44 -12.07
CA MET A 131 -2.91 10.75 -12.69
C MET A 131 -3.45 10.83 -14.12
N GLU A 132 -3.44 9.72 -14.83
CA GLU A 132 -3.90 9.62 -16.22
C GLU A 132 -5.36 9.09 -16.30
N HIS A 133 -5.93 8.68 -15.17
CA HIS A 133 -7.23 8.04 -15.16
C HIS A 133 -8.38 9.05 -15.26
N PRO A 134 -9.28 8.96 -16.27
CA PRO A 134 -10.28 10.02 -16.59
C PRO A 134 -11.32 10.25 -15.47
N ARG A 135 -11.50 9.32 -14.56
CA ARG A 135 -12.48 9.41 -13.46
C ARG A 135 -11.87 9.82 -12.12
N VAL A 136 -10.56 9.97 -12.06
CA VAL A 136 -9.86 10.36 -10.85
C VAL A 136 -9.33 11.79 -10.99
N THR A 137 -9.71 12.63 -10.06
CA THR A 137 -9.12 13.97 -9.93
C THR A 137 -8.15 13.96 -8.76
N VAL A 138 -6.87 14.08 -9.06
CA VAL A 138 -5.84 14.17 -8.05
C VAL A 138 -5.69 15.61 -7.58
N VAL A 139 -5.78 15.80 -6.25
CA VAL A 139 -5.57 17.09 -5.57
C VAL A 139 -4.32 16.96 -4.73
N CYS A 140 -3.19 17.42 -5.25
CA CYS A 140 -1.88 17.33 -4.64
C CYS A 140 -1.01 18.53 -5.09
N PRO A 141 -0.25 19.16 -4.18
CA PRO A 141 -0.20 18.92 -2.75
C PRO A 141 -1.40 19.53 -2.00
N ALA A 142 -2.06 18.75 -1.15
CA ALA A 142 -3.19 19.25 -0.35
C ALA A 142 -3.42 18.39 0.91
N ARG A 143 -3.83 19.01 1.99
CA ARG A 143 -4.11 18.38 3.29
C ARG A 143 -5.52 18.67 3.74
N LEU A 144 -6.20 17.66 4.25
CA LEU A 144 -7.49 17.85 4.90
C LEU A 144 -7.27 18.59 6.24
N THR A 145 -8.00 19.71 6.42
CA THR A 145 -7.95 20.53 7.64
C THR A 145 -9.26 20.53 8.42
N GLU A 146 -10.38 20.42 7.73
CA GLU A 146 -11.71 20.34 8.36
C GLU A 146 -12.56 19.30 7.62
N LEU A 147 -13.40 18.59 8.36
CA LEU A 147 -14.35 17.60 7.86
C LEU A 147 -15.69 17.78 8.57
N GLU A 148 -16.70 18.14 7.81
CA GLU A 148 -18.08 18.20 8.29
C GLU A 148 -18.85 17.06 7.63
N LEU A 149 -19.49 16.22 8.45
CA LEU A 149 -20.28 15.07 8.00
C LEU A 149 -21.75 15.35 8.29
N ASP A 150 -22.58 15.17 7.28
CA ASP A 150 -24.03 15.26 7.35
C ASP A 150 -24.63 13.95 6.83
N GLU A 151 -25.94 13.72 6.94
CA GLU A 151 -26.60 12.48 6.52
C GLU A 151 -26.34 12.12 5.04
N ASP A 152 -26.32 13.13 4.16
CA ASP A 152 -26.22 12.93 2.72
C ASP A 152 -24.89 13.39 2.09
N ARG A 153 -23.97 13.95 2.88
CA ARG A 153 -22.76 14.57 2.32
C ARG A 153 -21.63 14.74 3.34
N ALA A 154 -20.42 14.82 2.77
CA ALA A 154 -19.25 15.30 3.46
C ALA A 154 -18.76 16.61 2.82
N LEU A 155 -18.40 17.57 3.66
CA LEU A 155 -17.74 18.81 3.28
C LEU A 155 -16.31 18.76 3.78
N LEU A 156 -15.35 18.84 2.88
CA LEU A 156 -13.94 18.81 3.19
C LEU A 156 -13.35 20.21 2.92
N ARG A 157 -12.54 20.71 3.83
CA ARG A 157 -11.70 21.89 3.61
C ARG A 157 -10.24 21.46 3.56
N LEU A 158 -9.52 21.95 2.57
CA LEU A 158 -8.09 21.72 2.40
C LEU A 158 -7.27 22.91 2.89
N ASP A 159 -5.98 22.69 3.11
CA ASP A 159 -5.04 23.70 3.63
C ASP A 159 -4.78 24.86 2.66
N ASP A 160 -5.05 24.71 1.38
CA ASP A 160 -5.02 25.75 0.35
C ASP A 160 -6.32 26.58 0.27
N GLY A 161 -7.31 26.27 1.12
CA GLY A 161 -8.63 26.90 1.16
C GLY A 161 -9.67 26.31 0.21
N GLN A 162 -9.32 25.33 -0.63
CA GLN A 162 -10.29 24.62 -1.45
C GLN A 162 -11.33 23.90 -0.57
N ARG A 163 -12.54 23.80 -1.12
CA ARG A 163 -13.65 23.05 -0.50
C ARG A 163 -14.14 22.00 -1.48
N LEU A 164 -14.25 20.78 -1.00
CA LEU A 164 -14.75 19.65 -1.77
C LEU A 164 -16.04 19.13 -1.15
N LYS A 165 -16.97 18.67 -1.99
CA LYS A 165 -18.22 18.02 -1.57
C LYS A 165 -18.24 16.59 -2.09
N ALA A 166 -18.45 15.63 -1.21
CA ALA A 166 -18.53 14.23 -1.57
C ALA A 166 -19.73 13.55 -0.92
N ALA A 167 -20.21 12.47 -1.51
CA ALA A 167 -21.18 11.60 -0.89
C ALA A 167 -20.51 10.67 0.14
N LEU A 168 -19.25 10.28 -0.11
CA LEU A 168 -18.48 9.41 0.79
C LEU A 168 -17.03 9.91 0.89
N VAL A 169 -16.45 9.78 2.08
CA VAL A 169 -15.02 10.00 2.33
C VAL A 169 -14.38 8.71 2.80
N VAL A 170 -13.25 8.36 2.19
CA VAL A 170 -12.42 7.22 2.59
C VAL A 170 -11.12 7.75 3.19
N GLY A 171 -10.92 7.56 4.48
CA GLY A 171 -9.66 7.90 5.16
C GLY A 171 -8.62 6.82 4.97
N ALA A 172 -7.56 7.12 4.20
CA ALA A 172 -6.42 6.24 3.93
C ALA A 172 -5.08 6.95 4.20
N ASP A 173 -5.09 7.93 5.10
CA ASP A 173 -4.01 8.86 5.44
C ASP A 173 -3.05 8.37 6.53
N GLY A 174 -3.03 7.05 6.76
CA GLY A 174 -2.02 6.35 7.54
C GLY A 174 -2.32 6.24 9.05
N SER A 175 -1.32 5.82 9.82
CA SER A 175 -1.47 5.52 11.25
C SER A 175 -1.85 6.72 12.09
N SER A 176 -1.35 7.90 11.75
CA SER A 176 -1.65 9.17 12.44
C SER A 176 -2.91 9.87 11.93
N SER A 177 -3.61 9.27 11.00
CA SER A 177 -4.81 9.72 10.26
C SER A 177 -5.48 11.00 10.77
N PRO A 178 -5.28 12.14 10.11
CA PRO A 178 -6.03 13.36 10.34
C PRO A 178 -7.54 13.17 10.06
N SER A 179 -7.90 12.46 8.99
CA SER A 179 -9.30 12.24 8.63
C SER A 179 -10.05 11.48 9.71
N ARG A 180 -9.42 10.45 10.32
CA ARG A 180 -10.00 9.71 11.45
C ARG A 180 -10.27 10.63 12.65
N LYS A 181 -9.30 11.49 12.98
CA LYS A 181 -9.44 12.43 14.10
C LYS A 181 -10.55 13.46 13.85
N LEU A 182 -10.63 14.00 12.64
CA LEU A 182 -11.67 14.96 12.26
C LEU A 182 -13.06 14.33 12.21
N ALA A 183 -13.15 13.04 11.90
CA ALA A 183 -14.39 12.27 11.97
C ALA A 183 -14.80 11.86 13.40
N GLY A 184 -14.00 12.20 14.43
CA GLY A 184 -14.28 11.82 15.81
C GLY A 184 -14.13 10.33 16.10
N ILE A 185 -13.40 9.59 15.23
CA ILE A 185 -13.19 8.15 15.40
C ILE A 185 -11.95 7.93 16.27
N GLU A 186 -12.17 7.34 17.44
CA GLU A 186 -11.09 6.95 18.34
C GLU A 186 -10.37 5.70 17.84
N ALA A 187 -9.11 5.56 18.20
CA ALA A 187 -8.33 4.37 17.94
C ALA A 187 -7.49 4.04 19.17
N ASP A 188 -7.73 2.85 19.70
CA ASP A 188 -6.90 2.30 20.75
C ASP A 188 -5.56 1.84 20.19
N GLY A 189 -4.48 2.20 20.85
CA GLY A 189 -3.14 1.82 20.47
C GLY A 189 -2.32 1.38 21.68
N LYS A 190 -1.61 0.26 21.55
CA LYS A 190 -0.64 -0.19 22.52
C LYS A 190 0.76 -0.06 21.94
N SER A 191 1.64 0.67 22.63
CA SER A 191 3.06 0.66 22.29
C SER A 191 3.68 -0.62 22.80
N TYR A 192 4.37 -1.35 21.93
CA TYR A 192 5.17 -2.52 22.31
C TYR A 192 6.55 -2.13 22.86
N GLN A 193 6.92 -0.84 22.78
CA GLN A 193 8.24 -0.31 23.16
C GLN A 193 9.40 -1.05 22.47
N GLN A 194 9.16 -1.49 21.25
CA GLN A 194 10.11 -2.21 20.44
C GLN A 194 10.45 -1.40 19.19
N SER A 195 11.66 -1.58 18.68
CA SER A 195 12.13 -0.98 17.44
C SER A 195 12.62 -2.08 16.52
N ALA A 196 12.27 -1.98 15.23
CA ALA A 196 12.76 -2.89 14.21
C ALA A 196 13.89 -2.22 13.43
N VAL A 197 14.98 -2.97 13.21
CA VAL A 197 16.05 -2.58 12.27
C VAL A 197 15.75 -3.17 10.93
N VAL A 198 15.74 -2.32 9.90
CA VAL A 198 15.52 -2.72 8.50
C VAL A 198 16.73 -2.35 7.67
N CYS A 199 17.24 -3.29 6.88
CA CYS A 199 18.39 -3.05 6.00
C CYS A 199 18.33 -3.97 4.77
N HIS A 200 19.05 -3.58 3.74
CA HIS A 200 19.36 -4.44 2.60
C HIS A 200 20.77 -5.03 2.78
N ILE A 201 20.92 -6.30 2.50
CA ILE A 201 22.19 -7.00 2.60
C ILE A 201 22.48 -7.67 1.27
N GLY A 202 23.63 -7.34 0.68
CA GLY A 202 24.16 -8.08 -0.45
C GLY A 202 24.72 -9.43 0.00
N THR A 203 24.35 -10.50 -0.69
CA THR A 203 24.83 -11.86 -0.40
C THR A 203 25.56 -12.47 -1.61
N GLU A 204 26.61 -13.24 -1.35
CA GLU A 204 27.33 -13.96 -2.42
C GLU A 204 26.52 -15.14 -2.96
N ALA A 205 25.73 -15.78 -2.09
CA ALA A 205 24.87 -16.90 -2.45
C ALA A 205 23.43 -16.43 -2.66
N SER A 206 22.73 -17.08 -3.61
CA SER A 206 21.31 -16.84 -3.84
C SER A 206 20.49 -17.19 -2.60
N HIS A 207 19.50 -16.35 -2.27
CA HIS A 207 18.49 -16.63 -1.25
C HIS A 207 17.47 -17.72 -1.66
N ARG A 208 17.57 -18.21 -2.92
CA ARG A 208 16.72 -19.28 -3.50
C ARG A 208 15.23 -18.98 -3.44
N GLU A 209 14.86 -17.70 -3.53
CA GLU A 209 13.47 -17.24 -3.44
C GLU A 209 12.76 -17.73 -2.16
N THR A 210 13.53 -17.84 -1.04
CA THR A 210 13.05 -18.30 0.26
C THR A 210 13.02 -17.15 1.25
N ALA A 211 11.85 -16.95 1.89
CA ALA A 211 11.69 -16.03 3.01
C ALA A 211 12.03 -16.77 4.32
N TRP A 212 13.02 -16.29 5.05
CA TRP A 212 13.51 -16.87 6.30
C TRP A 212 13.06 -16.06 7.50
N GLN A 213 12.39 -16.69 8.46
CA GLN A 213 11.88 -16.03 9.66
C GLN A 213 12.28 -16.85 10.90
N ARG A 214 13.00 -16.22 11.82
CA ARG A 214 13.36 -16.81 13.11
C ARG A 214 12.80 -15.95 14.22
N PHE A 215 12.03 -16.56 15.10
CA PHE A 215 11.59 -15.95 16.35
C PHE A 215 12.65 -16.20 17.42
N LEU A 216 13.14 -15.13 18.03
CA LEU A 216 14.11 -15.20 19.12
C LEU A 216 13.37 -15.07 20.46
N ILE A 217 13.92 -15.69 21.51
CA ILE A 217 13.46 -15.47 22.88
C ILE A 217 14.04 -14.11 23.31
N ASP A 218 13.19 -13.19 23.76
CA ASP A 218 13.59 -11.91 24.34
C ASP A 218 14.15 -12.10 25.76
#